data_5e677de0851b184ddaaa28cb11743c42
#
_entry.id   5e677de0851b184ddaaa28cb11743c42
#
_cell.length_a   1.000
_cell.length_b   1.000
_cell.length_c   1.000
_cell.angle_alpha   90.00
_cell.angle_beta   90.00
_cell.angle_gamma   90.00
#
_symmetry.space_group_name_H-M   'P 1'
#
loop_
_entity.id
_entity.type
_entity.pdbx_description
1 polymer ?
#
loop_
_entity_poly.entity_id
_entity_poly.type
_entity_poly.pdbx_seq_one_letter_code
_entity_poly.pdbx_strand_id
1 'polypeptide(L)'
;MTVLRDMPISFPGLFGAWEFNPDPVALHFGNGIYWYGIILAAAMLCGLLLAMKQAKRVGLTEDHVLDLVLWAVPCCIIGARLYYVIFYLDLYRTADGALDWGQMIAIWDGGIAIYGAVIAGVLVAIVYCRKKKLKLGAMTDVAAMGLMLGQCIGRWGNFMNREAFGAATTLPWRMRLWTSATEYIEVHPTFLYESLWNLVGVLLLVFVITGGRHFDGENTWFYFLWYGLGRTWVEGLRTDSLYLFDWTIMGEPIRVSQALSVAMVLVSAVMLVWHIKVRPHDPSELLVNRLAAENAAAEAEREVVAEELQEAVEPSVGTEKESEVTTDGSTD
;
A
#
# COMPACT_ATOMS: atom_id res chain seq x y z
N MET A 1 -9.97 -19.85 21.99
CA MET A 1 -11.41 -19.75 22.27
C MET A 1 -12.11 -19.53 20.94
N THR A 2 -13.03 -20.41 20.56
CA THR A 2 -13.72 -20.35 19.25
C THR A 2 -14.99 -19.54 19.38
N VAL A 3 -15.17 -18.55 18.51
CA VAL A 3 -16.39 -17.72 18.43
C VAL A 3 -17.31 -18.28 17.35
N LEU A 4 -18.61 -18.27 17.59
CA LEU A 4 -19.62 -18.70 16.63
C LEU A 4 -19.80 -17.63 15.55
N ARG A 5 -19.69 -18.01 14.28
CA ARG A 5 -19.77 -17.08 13.14
C ARG A 5 -21.20 -16.79 12.68
N ASP A 6 -22.15 -17.57 13.11
CA ASP A 6 -23.57 -17.50 12.82
C ASP A 6 -24.38 -16.71 13.87
N MET A 7 -23.75 -16.33 14.97
CA MET A 7 -24.37 -15.58 16.05
C MET A 7 -24.16 -14.06 15.90
N PRO A 8 -25.05 -13.23 16.47
CA PRO A 8 -24.96 -11.77 16.32
C PRO A 8 -23.72 -11.16 16.99
N ILE A 9 -23.35 -9.99 16.49
CA ILE A 9 -22.37 -9.08 17.09
C ILE A 9 -23.14 -7.92 17.70
N SER A 10 -22.78 -7.49 18.90
CA SER A 10 -23.38 -6.31 19.51
C SER A 10 -22.34 -5.44 20.23
N PHE A 11 -22.71 -4.18 20.46
CA PHE A 11 -21.93 -3.20 21.22
C PHE A 11 -22.81 -2.66 22.34
N PRO A 12 -23.02 -3.44 23.41
CA PRO A 12 -24.04 -3.17 24.41
C PRO A 12 -23.88 -1.83 25.14
N GLY A 13 -22.66 -1.31 25.23
CA GLY A 13 -22.42 -0.02 25.85
C GLY A 13 -22.61 1.20 24.95
N LEU A 14 -22.72 1.00 23.61
CA LEU A 14 -22.96 2.09 22.64
C LEU A 14 -24.39 2.08 22.10
N PHE A 15 -24.88 0.89 21.73
CA PHE A 15 -26.16 0.74 21.01
C PHE A 15 -27.19 -0.08 21.79
N GLY A 16 -26.92 -0.38 23.09
CA GLY A 16 -27.82 -1.14 23.95
C GLY A 16 -28.10 -2.54 23.42
N ALA A 17 -29.37 -2.84 23.21
CA ALA A 17 -29.83 -4.16 22.76
C ALA A 17 -29.74 -4.37 21.22
N TRP A 18 -29.22 -3.41 20.47
CA TRP A 18 -29.08 -3.57 19.02
C TRP A 18 -28.02 -4.64 18.69
N GLU A 19 -28.42 -5.56 17.84
CA GLU A 19 -27.58 -6.67 17.39
C GLU A 19 -27.46 -6.67 15.88
N PHE A 20 -26.24 -6.89 15.40
CA PHE A 20 -25.92 -7.03 13.99
C PHE A 20 -25.50 -8.48 13.72
N ASN A 21 -26.30 -9.19 12.95
CA ASN A 21 -26.00 -10.59 12.60
C ASN A 21 -25.79 -10.74 11.10
N PRO A 22 -24.63 -10.34 10.57
CA PRO A 22 -24.33 -10.54 9.18
C PRO A 22 -24.04 -12.01 8.91
N ASP A 23 -24.66 -12.56 7.87
CA ASP A 23 -24.22 -13.84 7.32
C ASP A 23 -22.77 -13.68 6.83
N PRO A 24 -21.82 -14.53 7.24
CA PRO A 24 -20.45 -14.49 6.71
C PRO A 24 -20.38 -14.67 5.19
N VAL A 25 -21.36 -15.38 4.60
CA VAL A 25 -21.49 -15.59 3.15
C VAL A 25 -22.33 -14.48 2.56
N ALA A 26 -21.72 -13.66 1.72
CA ALA A 26 -22.38 -12.55 1.04
C ALA A 26 -23.31 -13.02 -0.10
N LEU A 27 -22.85 -14.02 -0.85
CA LEU A 27 -23.59 -14.58 -1.99
C LEU A 27 -23.53 -16.12 -1.93
N HIS A 28 -24.69 -16.76 -1.84
CA HIS A 28 -24.86 -18.21 -1.80
C HIS A 28 -24.85 -18.81 -3.22
N PHE A 29 -23.75 -18.64 -3.95
CA PHE A 29 -23.57 -19.20 -5.28
C PHE A 29 -22.35 -20.11 -5.30
N GLY A 30 -22.50 -21.35 -5.75
CA GLY A 30 -21.43 -22.35 -5.73
C GLY A 30 -20.95 -22.65 -4.30
N ASN A 31 -19.66 -22.48 -4.01
CA ASN A 31 -19.06 -22.65 -2.68
C ASN A 31 -19.30 -21.45 -1.74
N GLY A 32 -20.08 -20.46 -2.17
CA GLY A 32 -20.33 -19.23 -1.44
C GLY A 32 -19.23 -18.18 -1.61
N ILE A 33 -19.62 -16.91 -1.73
CA ILE A 33 -18.69 -15.79 -1.73
C ILE A 33 -18.79 -15.10 -0.37
N TYR A 34 -17.68 -15.08 0.35
CA TYR A 34 -17.60 -14.54 1.70
C TYR A 34 -17.38 -13.02 1.67
N TRP A 35 -17.98 -12.30 2.62
CA TRP A 35 -17.76 -10.87 2.81
C TRP A 35 -16.29 -10.51 2.96
N TYR A 36 -15.52 -11.36 3.63
CA TYR A 36 -14.08 -11.16 3.78
C TYR A 36 -13.37 -10.98 2.43
N GLY A 37 -13.69 -11.85 1.46
CA GLY A 37 -13.12 -11.77 0.10
C GLY A 37 -13.53 -10.50 -0.64
N ILE A 38 -14.81 -10.12 -0.53
CA ILE A 38 -15.33 -8.88 -1.15
C ILE A 38 -14.66 -7.64 -0.56
N ILE A 39 -14.57 -7.57 0.77
CA ILE A 39 -13.94 -6.45 1.48
C ILE A 39 -12.45 -6.37 1.12
N LEU A 40 -11.76 -7.50 1.04
CA LEU A 40 -10.35 -7.53 0.65
C LEU A 40 -10.15 -7.07 -0.80
N ALA A 41 -10.99 -7.50 -1.73
CA ALA A 41 -10.95 -7.04 -3.12
C ALA A 41 -11.24 -5.53 -3.23
N ALA A 42 -12.25 -5.04 -2.49
CA ALA A 42 -12.54 -3.61 -2.42
C ALA A 42 -11.37 -2.82 -1.80
N ALA A 43 -10.74 -3.35 -0.75
CA ALA A 43 -9.57 -2.75 -0.12
C ALA A 43 -8.39 -2.63 -1.09
N MET A 44 -8.13 -3.67 -1.87
CA MET A 44 -7.09 -3.66 -2.92
C MET A 44 -7.42 -2.63 -4.01
N LEU A 45 -8.66 -2.59 -4.49
CA LEU A 45 -9.10 -1.63 -5.51
C LEU A 45 -8.99 -0.19 -5.01
N CYS A 46 -9.51 0.10 -3.81
CA CYS A 46 -9.43 1.44 -3.21
C CYS A 46 -7.97 1.86 -2.98
N GLY A 47 -7.13 0.95 -2.51
CA GLY A 47 -5.70 1.18 -2.34
C GLY A 47 -4.99 1.49 -3.67
N LEU A 48 -5.29 0.73 -4.73
CA LEU A 48 -4.78 0.96 -6.08
C LEU A 48 -5.24 2.33 -6.62
N LEU A 49 -6.52 2.64 -6.54
CA LEU A 49 -7.07 3.92 -7.01
C LEU A 49 -6.45 5.11 -6.27
N LEU A 50 -6.25 5.00 -4.96
CA LEU A 50 -5.55 6.03 -4.18
C LEU A 50 -4.11 6.17 -4.66
N ALA A 51 -3.39 5.06 -4.82
CA ALA A 51 -2.01 5.05 -5.30
C ALA A 51 -1.89 5.71 -6.68
N MET A 52 -2.74 5.35 -7.64
CA MET A 52 -2.78 5.96 -8.97
C MET A 52 -3.05 7.47 -8.89
N LYS A 53 -4.04 7.90 -8.10
CA LYS A 53 -4.36 9.32 -7.89
C LYS A 53 -3.18 10.11 -7.31
N GLN A 54 -2.37 9.49 -6.44
CA GLN A 54 -1.22 10.14 -5.80
C GLN A 54 0.07 10.05 -6.63
N ALA A 55 0.11 9.21 -7.67
CA ALA A 55 1.31 8.94 -8.46
C ALA A 55 1.96 10.22 -8.99
N LYS A 56 1.17 11.13 -9.57
CA LYS A 56 1.67 12.41 -10.14
C LYS A 56 2.35 13.30 -9.10
N ARG A 57 1.92 13.24 -7.84
CA ARG A 57 2.53 14.04 -6.75
C ARG A 57 3.95 13.60 -6.39
N VAL A 58 4.33 12.40 -6.78
CA VAL A 58 5.68 11.85 -6.54
C VAL A 58 6.50 11.70 -7.82
N GLY A 59 6.00 12.19 -8.96
CA GLY A 59 6.68 12.12 -10.25
C GLY A 59 6.50 10.79 -10.98
N LEU A 60 5.44 10.04 -10.67
CA LEU A 60 5.09 8.79 -11.35
C LEU A 60 3.82 8.99 -12.18
N THR A 61 3.60 8.11 -13.15
CA THR A 61 2.34 8.01 -13.89
C THR A 61 1.41 6.96 -13.27
N GLU A 62 0.13 7.05 -13.57
CA GLU A 62 -0.86 6.05 -13.15
C GLU A 62 -0.52 4.66 -13.73
N ASP A 63 0.00 4.62 -14.97
CA ASP A 63 0.43 3.39 -15.64
C ASP A 63 1.59 2.69 -14.91
N HIS A 64 2.54 3.46 -14.36
CA HIS A 64 3.62 2.88 -13.56
C HIS A 64 3.11 2.13 -12.34
N VAL A 65 2.07 2.66 -11.68
CA VAL A 65 1.45 2.03 -10.52
C VAL A 65 0.66 0.80 -10.92
N LEU A 66 -0.13 0.91 -12.00
CA LEU A 66 -0.93 -0.19 -12.52
C LEU A 66 -0.04 -1.36 -13.00
N ASP A 67 1.00 -1.07 -13.79
CA ASP A 67 1.98 -2.05 -14.23
C ASP A 67 2.61 -2.79 -13.05
N LEU A 68 3.05 -2.05 -12.01
CA LEU A 68 3.64 -2.66 -10.83
C LEU A 68 2.66 -3.63 -10.16
N VAL A 69 1.40 -3.23 -9.97
CA VAL A 69 0.39 -4.07 -9.30
C VAL A 69 0.07 -5.31 -10.13
N LEU A 70 -0.03 -5.18 -11.46
CA LEU A 70 -0.26 -6.32 -12.36
C LEU A 70 0.83 -7.40 -12.26
N TRP A 71 2.09 -7.00 -12.02
CA TRP A 71 3.18 -7.93 -11.77
C TRP A 71 3.27 -8.37 -10.31
N ALA A 72 3.03 -7.45 -9.37
CA ALA A 72 3.19 -7.74 -7.96
C ALA A 72 2.15 -8.73 -7.44
N VAL A 73 0.88 -8.63 -7.84
CA VAL A 73 -0.19 -9.48 -7.30
C VAL A 73 0.07 -10.98 -7.58
N PRO A 74 0.28 -11.42 -8.83
CA PRO A 74 0.56 -12.84 -9.08
C PRO A 74 1.88 -13.30 -8.44
N CYS A 75 2.93 -12.47 -8.46
CA CYS A 75 4.20 -12.82 -7.83
C CYS A 75 4.08 -12.92 -6.30
N CYS A 76 3.28 -12.05 -5.66
CA CYS A 76 3.00 -12.14 -4.23
C CYS A 76 2.25 -13.42 -3.86
N ILE A 77 1.28 -13.84 -4.66
CA ILE A 77 0.56 -15.12 -4.44
C ILE A 77 1.52 -16.29 -4.54
N ILE A 78 2.33 -16.33 -5.60
CA ILE A 78 3.35 -17.38 -5.79
C ILE A 78 4.37 -17.37 -4.64
N GLY A 79 4.86 -16.19 -4.27
CA GLY A 79 5.82 -16.03 -3.17
C GLY A 79 5.25 -16.46 -1.82
N ALA A 80 3.98 -16.12 -1.54
CA ALA A 80 3.29 -16.54 -0.32
C ALA A 80 3.16 -18.06 -0.22
N ARG A 81 2.81 -18.70 -1.34
CA ARG A 81 2.71 -20.18 -1.41
C ARG A 81 4.07 -20.84 -1.30
N LEU A 82 5.05 -20.37 -2.06
CA LEU A 82 6.41 -20.91 -2.05
C LEU A 82 7.03 -20.86 -0.66
N TYR A 83 6.89 -19.72 0.02
CA TYR A 83 7.36 -19.56 1.40
C TYR A 83 6.71 -20.59 2.33
N TYR A 84 5.39 -20.73 2.26
CA TYR A 84 4.66 -21.68 3.10
C TYR A 84 5.12 -23.13 2.83
N VAL A 85 5.20 -23.52 1.57
CA VAL A 85 5.64 -24.89 1.19
C VAL A 85 7.06 -25.19 1.68
N ILE A 86 8.00 -24.24 1.55
CA ILE A 86 9.39 -24.43 1.99
C ILE A 86 9.46 -24.66 3.51
N PHE A 87 8.71 -23.88 4.30
CA PHE A 87 8.76 -23.96 5.76
C PHE A 87 7.92 -25.09 6.36
N TYR A 88 6.98 -25.63 5.61
CA TYR A 88 6.07 -26.72 6.02
C TYR A 88 6.14 -27.90 5.05
N LEU A 89 7.33 -28.20 4.52
CA LEU A 89 7.52 -29.22 3.50
C LEU A 89 7.00 -30.61 3.92
N ASP A 90 7.08 -30.94 5.20
CA ASP A 90 6.60 -32.22 5.74
C ASP A 90 5.09 -32.43 5.57
N LEU A 91 4.28 -31.37 5.49
CA LEU A 91 2.85 -31.47 5.22
C LEU A 91 2.52 -31.94 3.80
N TYR A 92 3.51 -31.86 2.89
CA TYR A 92 3.38 -32.20 1.47
C TYR A 92 4.07 -33.52 1.12
N ARG A 93 4.39 -34.36 2.12
CA ARG A 93 4.91 -35.71 1.91
C ARG A 93 3.78 -36.71 1.93
N THR A 94 3.79 -37.59 0.91
CA THR A 94 2.92 -38.77 0.88
C THR A 94 3.42 -39.84 1.87
N ALA A 95 2.58 -40.84 2.15
CA ALA A 95 2.95 -41.96 3.03
C ALA A 95 4.24 -42.67 2.59
N ASP A 96 4.54 -42.67 1.29
CA ASP A 96 5.75 -43.27 0.71
C ASP A 96 6.98 -42.35 0.76
N GLY A 97 6.85 -41.15 1.40
CA GLY A 97 7.91 -40.17 1.51
C GLY A 97 8.16 -39.29 0.27
N ALA A 98 7.39 -39.48 -0.81
CA ALA A 98 7.45 -38.64 -2.01
C ALA A 98 6.78 -37.30 -1.77
N LEU A 99 7.08 -36.29 -2.61
CA LEU A 99 6.45 -34.98 -2.56
C LEU A 99 5.14 -34.97 -3.37
N ASP A 100 4.07 -34.47 -2.77
CA ASP A 100 2.79 -34.25 -3.45
C ASP A 100 2.80 -32.87 -4.13
N TRP A 101 3.25 -32.82 -5.38
CA TRP A 101 3.31 -31.61 -6.19
C TRP A 101 1.93 -30.99 -6.43
N GLY A 102 0.87 -31.81 -6.49
CA GLY A 102 -0.50 -31.34 -6.66
C GLY A 102 -0.94 -30.48 -5.46
N GLN A 103 -0.71 -31.00 -4.26
CA GLN A 103 -1.00 -30.25 -3.03
C GLN A 103 -0.08 -29.01 -2.86
N MET A 104 1.19 -29.08 -3.30
CA MET A 104 2.09 -27.93 -3.19
C MET A 104 1.65 -26.70 -4.01
N ILE A 105 0.87 -26.85 -5.07
CA ILE A 105 0.34 -25.75 -5.90
C ILE A 105 -1.12 -25.40 -5.59
N ALA A 106 -1.81 -26.17 -4.77
CA ALA A 106 -3.22 -25.98 -4.43
C ALA A 106 -3.43 -24.80 -3.44
N ILE A 107 -3.40 -23.58 -3.97
CA ILE A 107 -3.58 -22.36 -3.16
C ILE A 107 -5.00 -22.20 -2.60
N TRP A 108 -5.99 -22.86 -3.20
CA TRP A 108 -7.41 -22.84 -2.78
C TRP A 108 -7.67 -23.62 -1.49
N ASP A 109 -6.75 -24.51 -1.09
CA ASP A 109 -6.82 -25.27 0.15
C ASP A 109 -6.16 -24.52 1.33
N GLY A 110 -5.77 -23.24 1.12
CA GLY A 110 -5.06 -22.44 2.11
C GLY A 110 -3.54 -22.66 2.06
N GLY A 111 -2.86 -22.40 3.19
CA GLY A 111 -1.40 -22.55 3.28
C GLY A 111 -0.64 -21.51 2.47
N ILE A 112 -0.85 -20.23 2.80
CA ILE A 112 -0.13 -19.07 2.28
C ILE A 112 0.50 -18.29 3.43
N ALA A 113 1.70 -17.76 3.23
CA ALA A 113 2.45 -17.01 4.24
C ALA A 113 2.66 -15.57 3.80
N ILE A 114 2.26 -14.63 4.66
CA ILE A 114 2.38 -13.18 4.40
C ILE A 114 3.83 -12.75 4.13
N TYR A 115 4.80 -13.35 4.81
CA TYR A 115 6.21 -13.03 4.61
C TYR A 115 6.70 -13.31 3.19
N GLY A 116 6.24 -14.42 2.59
CA GLY A 116 6.54 -14.73 1.20
C GLY A 116 5.95 -13.71 0.22
N ALA A 117 4.73 -13.25 0.47
CA ALA A 117 4.12 -12.18 -0.33
C ALA A 117 4.91 -10.87 -0.23
N VAL A 118 5.30 -10.47 0.98
CA VAL A 118 6.07 -9.24 1.19
C VAL A 118 7.43 -9.30 0.49
N ILE A 119 8.17 -10.40 0.63
CA ILE A 119 9.46 -10.59 -0.03
C ILE A 119 9.30 -10.50 -1.55
N ALA A 120 8.32 -11.22 -2.12
CA ALA A 120 8.06 -11.21 -3.55
C ALA A 120 7.66 -9.80 -4.05
N GLY A 121 6.78 -9.11 -3.33
CA GLY A 121 6.37 -7.75 -3.66
C GLY A 121 7.53 -6.75 -3.68
N VAL A 122 8.42 -6.81 -2.69
CA VAL A 122 9.62 -5.97 -2.65
C VAL A 122 10.56 -6.30 -3.81
N LEU A 123 10.78 -7.58 -4.12
CA LEU A 123 11.62 -7.99 -5.24
C LEU A 123 11.05 -7.52 -6.58
N VAL A 124 9.74 -7.64 -6.79
CA VAL A 124 9.06 -7.14 -8.00
C VAL A 124 9.22 -5.63 -8.11
N ALA A 125 9.01 -4.87 -7.03
CA ALA A 125 9.17 -3.43 -7.03
C ALA A 125 10.61 -3.00 -7.39
N ILE A 126 11.62 -3.68 -6.82
CA ILE A 126 13.04 -3.41 -7.12
C ILE A 126 13.33 -3.69 -8.60
N VAL A 127 12.92 -4.87 -9.12
CA VAL A 127 13.17 -5.26 -10.51
C VAL A 127 12.45 -4.34 -11.48
N TYR A 128 11.18 -4.02 -11.20
CA TYR A 128 10.37 -3.13 -12.02
C TYR A 128 10.99 -1.72 -12.10
N CYS A 129 11.30 -1.12 -10.95
CA CYS A 129 11.90 0.21 -10.90
C CYS A 129 13.26 0.27 -11.61
N ARG A 130 14.10 -0.77 -11.45
CA ARG A 130 15.38 -0.86 -12.18
C ARG A 130 15.18 -0.95 -13.69
N LYS A 131 14.24 -1.78 -14.17
CA LYS A 131 13.96 -1.93 -15.62
C LYS A 131 13.39 -0.65 -16.23
N LYS A 132 12.48 0.02 -15.52
CA LYS A 132 11.85 1.27 -15.99
C LYS A 132 12.67 2.53 -15.66
N LYS A 133 13.84 2.39 -14.99
CA LYS A 133 14.70 3.49 -14.53
C LYS A 133 13.99 4.48 -13.61
N LEU A 134 13.06 3.98 -12.79
CA LEU A 134 12.29 4.75 -11.82
C LEU A 134 13.00 4.75 -10.46
N LYS A 135 12.80 5.81 -9.67
CA LYS A 135 13.25 5.84 -8.27
C LYS A 135 12.38 4.92 -7.42
N LEU A 136 13.00 3.91 -6.79
CA LEU A 136 12.32 2.97 -5.90
C LEU A 136 11.61 3.70 -4.74
N GLY A 137 12.23 4.72 -4.14
CA GLY A 137 11.64 5.52 -3.06
C GLY A 137 10.31 6.15 -3.46
N ALA A 138 10.23 6.79 -4.64
CA ALA A 138 8.99 7.36 -5.13
C ALA A 138 7.90 6.31 -5.35
N MET A 139 8.27 5.11 -5.86
CA MET A 139 7.32 4.02 -6.06
C MET A 139 6.82 3.45 -4.74
N THR A 140 7.69 3.23 -3.77
CA THR A 140 7.30 2.73 -2.44
C THR A 140 6.48 3.77 -1.66
N ASP A 141 6.71 5.07 -1.88
CA ASP A 141 5.92 6.15 -1.28
C ASP A 141 4.44 6.07 -1.69
N VAL A 142 4.19 5.82 -2.96
CA VAL A 142 2.83 5.64 -3.49
C VAL A 142 2.22 4.34 -2.99
N ALA A 143 3.00 3.25 -3.01
CA ALA A 143 2.56 1.95 -2.50
C ALA A 143 2.19 2.01 -1.01
N ALA A 144 2.93 2.76 -0.19
CA ALA A 144 2.66 2.94 1.23
C ALA A 144 1.27 3.54 1.50
N MET A 145 0.86 4.55 0.71
CA MET A 145 -0.48 5.15 0.82
C MET A 145 -1.58 4.15 0.46
N GLY A 146 -1.41 3.42 -0.64
CA GLY A 146 -2.36 2.38 -1.07
C GLY A 146 -2.46 1.23 -0.07
N LEU A 147 -1.32 0.73 0.44
CA LEU A 147 -1.27 -0.34 1.43
C LEU A 147 -1.95 0.07 2.74
N MET A 148 -1.71 1.28 3.24
CA MET A 148 -2.31 1.74 4.48
C MET A 148 -3.84 1.89 4.36
N LEU A 149 -4.35 2.36 3.21
CA LEU A 149 -5.79 2.39 2.95
C LEU A 149 -6.35 0.97 2.83
N GLY A 150 -5.64 0.08 2.13
CA GLY A 150 -6.03 -1.33 2.03
C GLY A 150 -6.11 -2.00 3.40
N GLN A 151 -5.17 -1.73 4.30
CA GLN A 151 -5.20 -2.23 5.68
C GLN A 151 -6.38 -1.64 6.47
N CYS A 152 -6.67 -0.34 6.33
CA CYS A 152 -7.80 0.31 6.97
C CYS A 152 -9.12 -0.39 6.62
N ILE A 153 -9.37 -0.61 5.33
CA ILE A 153 -10.61 -1.26 4.84
C ILE A 153 -10.59 -2.75 5.16
N GLY A 154 -9.47 -3.43 4.99
CA GLY A 154 -9.34 -4.89 5.20
C GLY A 154 -9.67 -5.35 6.62
N ARG A 155 -9.48 -4.47 7.65
CA ARG A 155 -9.87 -4.78 9.04
C ARG A 155 -11.37 -5.05 9.22
N TRP A 156 -12.21 -4.51 8.37
CA TRP A 156 -13.64 -4.81 8.39
C TRP A 156 -13.95 -6.24 7.95
N GLY A 157 -13.06 -6.88 7.20
CA GLY A 157 -13.13 -8.31 6.91
C GLY A 157 -12.98 -9.16 8.17
N ASN A 158 -12.07 -8.80 9.08
CA ASN A 158 -11.94 -9.47 10.38
C ASN A 158 -13.21 -9.32 11.24
N PHE A 159 -13.86 -8.15 11.19
CA PHE A 159 -15.14 -7.92 11.85
C PHE A 159 -16.22 -8.88 11.33
N MET A 160 -16.35 -9.01 10.00
CA MET A 160 -17.34 -9.93 9.39
C MET A 160 -17.06 -11.39 9.76
N ASN A 161 -15.80 -11.78 9.88
CA ASN A 161 -15.39 -13.12 10.29
C ASN A 161 -15.41 -13.34 11.81
N ARG A 162 -15.65 -12.31 12.63
CA ARG A 162 -15.58 -12.35 14.10
C ARG A 162 -14.24 -12.89 14.62
N GLU A 163 -13.16 -12.44 14.00
CA GLU A 163 -11.80 -12.90 14.31
C GLU A 163 -10.86 -11.73 14.69
N ALA A 164 -9.67 -12.06 15.17
CA ALA A 164 -8.63 -11.08 15.49
C ALA A 164 -9.08 -10.00 16.51
N PHE A 165 -9.96 -10.36 17.43
CA PHE A 165 -10.42 -9.50 18.52
C PHE A 165 -9.39 -9.46 19.66
N GLY A 166 -9.56 -8.48 20.56
CA GLY A 166 -8.68 -8.29 21.71
C GLY A 166 -9.11 -9.04 22.96
N ALA A 167 -8.40 -8.80 24.07
CA ALA A 167 -8.71 -9.32 25.37
C ALA A 167 -10.09 -8.86 25.89
N ALA A 168 -10.58 -9.50 26.96
CA ALA A 168 -11.81 -9.11 27.62
C ALA A 168 -11.73 -7.65 28.14
N THR A 169 -12.85 -6.92 28.00
CA THR A 169 -12.93 -5.51 28.43
C THR A 169 -14.32 -5.12 28.89
N THR A 170 -14.38 -4.14 29.79
CA THR A 170 -15.62 -3.53 30.26
C THR A 170 -15.89 -2.14 29.69
N LEU A 171 -15.07 -1.69 28.72
CA LEU A 171 -15.19 -0.37 28.13
C LEU A 171 -16.57 -0.15 27.46
N PRO A 172 -17.05 1.10 27.36
CA PRO A 172 -18.35 1.40 26.76
C PRO A 172 -18.49 0.90 25.32
N TRP A 173 -17.41 0.86 24.55
CA TRP A 173 -17.40 0.40 23.16
C TRP A 173 -16.97 -1.06 22.98
N ARG A 174 -17.08 -1.90 24.04
CA ARG A 174 -16.79 -3.33 23.97
C ARG A 174 -17.67 -4.04 22.96
N MET A 175 -17.09 -4.98 22.25
CA MET A 175 -17.76 -5.84 21.28
C MET A 175 -18.13 -7.16 21.94
N ARG A 176 -19.40 -7.54 21.87
CA ARG A 176 -19.90 -8.81 22.37
C ARG A 176 -19.91 -9.82 21.24
N LEU A 177 -19.32 -10.99 21.50
CA LEU A 177 -19.25 -12.13 20.60
C LEU A 177 -19.71 -13.40 21.33
N TRP A 178 -20.47 -14.23 20.65
CA TRP A 178 -21.01 -15.46 21.23
C TRP A 178 -20.04 -16.62 21.04
N THR A 179 -19.80 -17.39 22.10
CA THR A 179 -18.96 -18.60 22.13
C THR A 179 -19.82 -19.87 22.16
N SER A 180 -21.07 -19.77 22.59
CA SER A 180 -22.10 -20.80 22.52
C SER A 180 -23.47 -20.15 22.35
N ALA A 181 -24.53 -20.94 22.26
CA ALA A 181 -25.90 -20.42 22.17
C ALA A 181 -26.34 -19.61 23.42
N THR A 182 -25.65 -19.77 24.54
CA THR A 182 -25.96 -19.14 25.83
C THR A 182 -24.84 -18.33 26.44
N GLU A 183 -23.62 -18.43 25.89
CA GLU A 183 -22.44 -17.79 26.46
C GLU A 183 -21.81 -16.79 25.45
N TYR A 184 -21.35 -15.69 25.96
CA TYR A 184 -20.68 -14.66 25.21
C TYR A 184 -19.41 -14.14 25.90
N ILE A 185 -18.58 -13.47 25.13
CA ILE A 185 -17.43 -12.70 25.62
C ILE A 185 -17.59 -11.25 25.22
N GLU A 186 -17.07 -10.35 26.04
CA GLU A 186 -16.99 -8.90 25.75
C GLU A 186 -15.54 -8.51 25.61
N VAL A 187 -15.15 -8.04 24.43
CA VAL A 187 -13.74 -7.91 24.01
C VAL A 187 -13.45 -6.56 23.39
N HIS A 188 -12.16 -6.21 23.32
CA HIS A 188 -11.72 -5.06 22.57
C HIS A 188 -11.96 -5.24 21.06
N PRO A 189 -12.64 -4.30 20.37
CA PRO A 189 -12.83 -4.32 18.92
C PRO A 189 -11.54 -3.85 18.21
N THR A 190 -10.51 -4.68 18.20
CA THR A 190 -9.21 -4.35 17.64
C THR A 190 -9.25 -4.03 16.16
N PHE A 191 -10.19 -4.63 15.40
CA PHE A 191 -10.44 -4.28 13.99
C PHE A 191 -10.73 -2.78 13.83
N LEU A 192 -11.54 -2.20 14.71
CA LEU A 192 -11.91 -0.78 14.69
C LEU A 192 -10.71 0.10 15.05
N TYR A 193 -9.95 -0.30 16.07
CA TYR A 193 -8.75 0.44 16.48
C TYR A 193 -7.74 0.51 15.35
N GLU A 194 -7.42 -0.62 14.73
CA GLU A 194 -6.48 -0.67 13.61
C GLU A 194 -7.02 0.06 12.37
N SER A 195 -8.32 -0.05 12.10
CA SER A 195 -8.93 0.67 10.98
C SER A 195 -8.84 2.18 11.16
N LEU A 196 -9.22 2.71 12.33
CA LEU A 196 -9.15 4.14 12.62
C LEU A 196 -7.70 4.65 12.65
N TRP A 197 -6.77 3.88 13.24
CA TRP A 197 -5.35 4.21 13.26
C TRP A 197 -4.79 4.32 11.84
N ASN A 198 -5.07 3.35 10.99
CA ASN A 198 -4.63 3.38 9.59
C ASN A 198 -5.33 4.49 8.79
N LEU A 199 -6.59 4.80 9.07
CA LEU A 199 -7.28 5.94 8.44
C LEU A 199 -6.57 7.26 8.74
N VAL A 200 -6.24 7.51 10.00
CA VAL A 200 -5.46 8.69 10.39
C VAL A 200 -4.11 8.71 9.67
N GLY A 201 -3.42 7.58 9.60
CA GLY A 201 -2.16 7.44 8.87
C GLY A 201 -2.29 7.77 7.37
N VAL A 202 -3.37 7.31 6.72
CA VAL A 202 -3.66 7.68 5.31
C VAL A 202 -3.85 9.18 5.16
N LEU A 203 -4.63 9.79 6.05
CA LEU A 203 -4.88 11.24 6.00
C LEU A 203 -3.58 12.03 6.19
N LEU A 204 -2.74 11.62 7.14
CA LEU A 204 -1.42 12.24 7.35
C LEU A 204 -0.53 12.08 6.11
N LEU A 205 -0.43 10.88 5.53
CA LEU A 205 0.36 10.64 4.32
C LEU A 205 -0.10 11.50 3.15
N VAL A 206 -1.40 11.52 2.87
CA VAL A 206 -1.96 12.20 1.70
C VAL A 206 -1.93 13.71 1.83
N PHE A 207 -2.30 14.25 3.00
CA PHE A 207 -2.53 15.69 3.16
C PHE A 207 -1.36 16.44 3.81
N VAL A 208 -0.53 15.76 4.59
CA VAL A 208 0.56 16.40 5.33
C VAL A 208 1.92 16.01 4.75
N ILE A 209 2.27 14.73 4.79
CA ILE A 209 3.64 14.28 4.51
C ILE A 209 3.99 14.42 3.03
N THR A 210 3.14 13.94 2.12
CA THR A 210 3.44 13.93 0.66
C THR A 210 3.69 15.33 0.11
N GLY A 211 3.00 16.36 0.61
CA GLY A 211 3.15 17.74 0.14
C GLY A 211 4.44 18.42 0.63
N GLY A 212 4.93 18.04 1.79
CA GLY A 212 6.13 18.62 2.41
C GLY A 212 7.33 17.67 2.49
N ARG A 213 7.31 16.56 1.72
CA ARG A 213 8.37 15.56 1.81
C ARG A 213 9.75 16.10 1.40
N HIS A 214 10.77 15.63 2.10
CA HIS A 214 12.16 16.06 1.92
C HIS A 214 12.95 15.15 0.97
N PHE A 215 12.53 13.89 0.81
CA PHE A 215 13.20 12.91 -0.05
C PHE A 215 12.21 11.84 -0.57
N ASP A 216 12.57 11.19 -1.68
CA ASP A 216 11.78 10.05 -2.20
C ASP A 216 12.01 8.82 -1.30
N GLY A 217 10.94 8.30 -0.68
CA GLY A 217 10.94 7.26 0.33
C GLY A 217 10.48 7.73 1.72
N GLU A 218 10.22 9.01 1.92
CA GLU A 218 9.77 9.56 3.21
C GLU A 218 8.40 9.02 3.62
N ASN A 219 7.45 8.93 2.68
CA ASN A 219 6.14 8.34 2.95
C ASN A 219 6.25 6.87 3.38
N THR A 220 7.19 6.14 2.79
CA THR A 220 7.46 4.74 3.12
C THR A 220 7.97 4.59 4.56
N TRP A 221 8.95 5.41 4.95
CA TRP A 221 9.46 5.39 6.32
C TRP A 221 8.42 5.86 7.33
N PHE A 222 7.60 6.87 6.98
CA PHE A 222 6.46 7.28 7.81
C PHE A 222 5.43 6.16 7.95
N TYR A 223 5.12 5.44 6.86
CA TYR A 223 4.22 4.27 6.90
C TYR A 223 4.74 3.21 7.88
N PHE A 224 6.02 2.84 7.81
CA PHE A 224 6.60 1.88 8.73
C PHE A 224 6.58 2.36 10.18
N LEU A 225 6.87 3.64 10.41
CA LEU A 225 6.79 4.25 11.74
C LEU A 225 5.36 4.18 12.28
N TRP A 226 4.40 4.68 11.51
CA TRP A 226 2.99 4.78 11.93
C TRP A 226 2.35 3.41 12.14
N TYR A 227 2.50 2.52 11.16
CA TYR A 227 1.99 1.16 11.25
C TYR A 227 2.64 0.38 12.40
N GLY A 228 3.95 0.50 12.56
CA GLY A 228 4.68 -0.13 13.66
C GLY A 228 4.20 0.33 15.03
N LEU A 229 3.99 1.63 15.24
CA LEU A 229 3.41 2.18 16.47
C LEU A 229 2.03 1.59 16.73
N GLY A 230 1.13 1.62 15.74
CA GLY A 230 -0.21 1.03 15.86
C GLY A 230 -0.17 -0.45 16.19
N ARG A 231 0.66 -1.21 15.48
CA ARG A 231 0.78 -2.67 15.69
C ARG A 231 1.37 -3.00 17.06
N THR A 232 2.29 -2.20 17.57
CA THR A 232 2.91 -2.45 18.88
C THR A 232 1.89 -2.44 20.01
N TRP A 233 0.98 -1.45 20.06
CA TRP A 233 -0.01 -1.39 21.13
C TRP A 233 -1.23 -2.28 20.89
N VAL A 234 -1.69 -2.42 19.64
CA VAL A 234 -2.83 -3.31 19.34
C VAL A 234 -2.47 -4.78 19.58
N GLU A 235 -1.25 -5.20 19.20
CA GLU A 235 -0.77 -6.56 19.50
C GLU A 235 -0.77 -6.86 20.98
N GLY A 236 -0.52 -5.86 21.83
CA GLY A 236 -0.64 -5.97 23.28
C GLY A 236 -2.04 -6.36 23.78
N LEU A 237 -3.09 -6.00 23.02
CA LEU A 237 -4.48 -6.32 23.34
C LEU A 237 -4.95 -7.67 22.75
N ARG A 238 -4.24 -8.24 21.78
CA ARG A 238 -4.67 -9.48 21.09
C ARG A 238 -4.42 -10.72 21.93
N THR A 239 -5.28 -11.72 21.74
CA THR A 239 -5.24 -13.01 22.46
C THR A 239 -4.67 -14.15 21.61
N ASP A 240 -4.46 -13.94 20.30
CA ASP A 240 -4.01 -14.92 19.31
C ASP A 240 -2.57 -14.67 18.81
N SER A 241 -1.74 -14.05 19.65
CA SER A 241 -0.36 -13.68 19.33
C SER A 241 0.56 -14.89 19.28
N LEU A 242 1.53 -14.87 18.34
CA LEU A 242 2.65 -15.81 18.29
C LEU A 242 3.79 -15.30 19.17
N TYR A 243 4.39 -16.19 19.95
CA TYR A 243 5.49 -15.87 20.87
C TYR A 243 6.86 -16.24 20.29
N LEU A 244 7.87 -15.43 20.62
CA LEU A 244 9.24 -15.59 20.16
C LEU A 244 10.00 -16.50 21.16
N PHE A 245 10.01 -17.80 20.91
CA PHE A 245 10.60 -18.79 21.80
C PHE A 245 10.06 -18.63 23.24
N ASP A 246 10.82 -19.09 24.23
CA ASP A 246 10.52 -18.91 25.66
C ASP A 246 11.12 -17.63 26.23
N TRP A 247 11.45 -16.66 25.39
CA TRP A 247 12.04 -15.39 25.82
C TRP A 247 10.99 -14.48 26.45
N THR A 248 11.33 -13.94 27.62
CA THR A 248 10.46 -13.01 28.36
C THR A 248 11.17 -11.68 28.61
N ILE A 249 10.40 -10.58 28.57
CA ILE A 249 10.83 -9.27 29.06
C ILE A 249 9.92 -8.90 30.22
N MET A 250 10.50 -8.58 31.39
CA MET A 250 9.78 -8.26 32.64
C MET A 250 8.76 -9.34 33.05
N GLY A 251 9.04 -10.61 32.71
CA GLY A 251 8.17 -11.75 33.06
C GLY A 251 7.06 -12.05 32.01
N GLU A 252 6.89 -11.21 30.99
CA GLU A 252 5.92 -11.43 29.92
C GLU A 252 6.60 -12.01 28.67
N PRO A 253 5.98 -13.00 28.00
CA PRO A 253 6.54 -13.59 26.79
C PRO A 253 6.53 -12.60 25.62
N ILE A 254 7.64 -12.56 24.88
CA ILE A 254 7.78 -11.64 23.74
C ILE A 254 6.94 -12.12 22.57
N ARG A 255 6.05 -11.27 22.09
CA ARG A 255 5.26 -11.52 20.89
C ARG A 255 6.07 -11.17 19.64
N VAL A 256 6.16 -12.10 18.67
CA VAL A 256 6.94 -11.92 17.43
C VAL A 256 6.52 -10.64 16.68
N SER A 257 5.22 -10.46 16.49
CA SER A 257 4.69 -9.28 15.78
C SER A 257 5.02 -7.97 16.51
N GLN A 258 5.02 -7.98 17.85
CA GLN A 258 5.34 -6.80 18.65
C GLN A 258 6.83 -6.45 18.57
N ALA A 259 7.71 -7.45 18.69
CA ALA A 259 9.15 -7.26 18.58
C ALA A 259 9.53 -6.70 17.20
N LEU A 260 8.97 -7.28 16.13
CA LEU A 260 9.16 -6.79 14.75
C LEU A 260 8.66 -5.36 14.59
N SER A 261 7.51 -5.04 15.18
CA SER A 261 6.92 -3.69 15.09
C SER A 261 7.77 -2.65 15.81
N VAL A 262 8.29 -2.97 16.99
CA VAL A 262 9.22 -2.09 17.73
C VAL A 262 10.50 -1.86 16.92
N ALA A 263 11.08 -2.93 16.37
CA ALA A 263 12.27 -2.81 15.52
C ALA A 263 11.98 -1.92 14.29
N MET A 264 10.82 -2.08 13.66
CA MET A 264 10.39 -1.28 12.52
C MET A 264 10.22 0.20 12.90
N VAL A 265 9.65 0.51 14.07
CA VAL A 265 9.54 1.88 14.61
C VAL A 265 10.91 2.51 14.81
N LEU A 266 11.84 1.78 15.47
CA LEU A 266 13.17 2.30 15.75
C LEU A 266 13.95 2.58 14.45
N VAL A 267 13.95 1.61 13.52
CA VAL A 267 14.64 1.79 12.22
C VAL A 267 14.03 2.96 11.45
N SER A 268 12.70 3.06 11.38
CA SER A 268 12.03 4.13 10.64
C SER A 268 12.29 5.50 11.26
N ALA A 269 12.26 5.60 12.59
CA ALA A 269 12.58 6.85 13.29
C ALA A 269 14.02 7.29 13.02
N VAL A 270 14.99 6.36 13.09
CA VAL A 270 16.39 6.64 12.76
C VAL A 270 16.54 7.09 11.31
N MET A 271 15.90 6.40 10.35
CA MET A 271 15.99 6.74 8.93
C MET A 271 15.36 8.11 8.62
N LEU A 272 14.20 8.41 9.21
CA LEU A 272 13.58 9.74 9.05
C LEU A 272 14.48 10.85 9.63
N VAL A 273 14.98 10.68 10.86
CA VAL A 273 15.88 11.67 11.46
C VAL A 273 17.16 11.80 10.64
N TRP A 274 17.73 10.70 10.17
CA TRP A 274 18.94 10.71 9.35
C TRP A 274 18.76 11.51 8.06
N HIS A 275 17.72 11.21 7.29
CA HIS A 275 17.47 11.86 6.00
C HIS A 275 16.98 13.31 6.13
N ILE A 276 16.27 13.66 7.20
CA ILE A 276 15.75 15.02 7.39
C ILE A 276 16.75 15.94 8.08
N LYS A 277 17.53 15.43 9.06
CA LYS A 277 18.39 16.27 9.92
C LYS A 277 19.88 16.11 9.67
N VAL A 278 20.34 14.87 9.46
CA VAL A 278 21.79 14.56 9.36
C VAL A 278 22.26 14.68 7.92
N ARG A 279 21.50 14.17 6.96
CA ARG A 279 21.78 14.25 5.53
C ARG A 279 20.57 14.84 4.80
N PRO A 280 20.33 16.15 4.95
CA PRO A 280 19.22 16.78 4.24
C PRO A 280 19.44 16.67 2.73
N HIS A 281 18.34 16.45 2.02
CA HIS A 281 18.31 16.34 0.58
C HIS A 281 17.93 17.69 -0.04
N ASP A 282 18.51 17.99 -1.20
CA ASP A 282 18.07 19.13 -2.00
C ASP A 282 16.69 18.84 -2.58
N PRO A 283 15.72 19.77 -2.51
CA PRO A 283 14.41 19.60 -3.12
C PRO A 283 14.46 19.25 -4.62
N SER A 284 15.49 19.67 -5.34
CA SER A 284 15.71 19.31 -6.76
C SER A 284 15.97 17.82 -6.97
N GLU A 285 16.42 17.09 -5.94
CA GLU A 285 16.63 15.64 -6.00
C GLU A 285 15.33 14.82 -6.02
N LEU A 286 14.22 15.40 -5.59
CA LEU A 286 12.91 14.75 -5.67
C LEU A 286 12.57 14.43 -7.13
N LEU A 287 12.07 13.22 -7.38
CA LEU A 287 11.73 12.77 -8.73
C LEU A 287 10.78 13.73 -9.44
N VAL A 288 9.77 14.23 -8.73
CA VAL A 288 8.78 15.16 -9.29
C VAL A 288 9.42 16.47 -9.72
N ASN A 289 10.34 17.03 -8.93
CA ASN A 289 10.99 18.30 -9.23
C ASN A 289 12.01 18.16 -10.35
N ARG A 290 12.75 17.04 -10.35
CA ARG A 290 13.70 16.72 -11.43
C ARG A 290 12.97 16.60 -12.77
N LEU A 291 11.86 15.85 -12.83
CA LEU A 291 11.08 15.73 -14.06
C LEU A 291 10.44 17.05 -14.48
N ALA A 292 10.01 17.89 -13.54
CA ALA A 292 9.52 19.24 -13.85
C ALA A 292 10.60 20.10 -14.48
N ALA A 293 11.83 20.08 -13.96
CA ALA A 293 12.98 20.80 -14.52
C ALA A 293 13.37 20.26 -15.91
N GLU A 294 13.40 18.94 -16.09
CA GLU A 294 13.69 18.30 -17.39
C GLU A 294 12.63 18.69 -18.46
N ASN A 295 11.36 18.72 -18.08
CA ASN A 295 10.29 19.13 -18.99
C ASN A 295 10.36 20.62 -19.35
N ALA A 296 10.63 21.49 -18.36
CA ALA A 296 10.77 22.92 -18.61
C ALA A 296 11.99 23.22 -19.54
N ALA A 297 13.09 22.51 -19.37
CA ALA A 297 14.25 22.63 -20.26
C ALA A 297 13.93 22.17 -21.69
N ALA A 298 13.20 21.05 -21.83
CA ALA A 298 12.79 20.54 -23.14
C ALA A 298 11.76 21.46 -23.84
N GLU A 299 10.89 22.13 -23.10
CA GLU A 299 9.96 23.12 -23.63
C GLU A 299 10.71 24.36 -24.13
N ALA A 300 11.65 24.88 -23.33
CA ALA A 300 12.49 26.02 -23.73
C ALA A 300 13.32 25.72 -24.99
N GLU A 301 13.89 24.52 -25.09
CA GLU A 301 14.62 24.10 -26.31
C GLU A 301 13.72 24.05 -27.54
N ARG A 302 12.47 23.56 -27.40
CA ARG A 302 11.50 23.53 -28.49
C ARG A 302 11.06 24.93 -28.93
N GLU A 303 10.90 25.85 -27.98
CA GLU A 303 10.56 27.25 -28.30
C GLU A 303 11.68 27.91 -29.11
N VAL A 304 12.95 27.75 -28.70
CA VAL A 304 14.11 28.26 -29.44
C VAL A 304 14.15 27.68 -30.84
N VAL A 305 14.00 26.37 -31.00
CA VAL A 305 13.99 25.73 -32.33
C VAL A 305 12.82 26.22 -33.20
N ALA A 306 11.67 26.46 -32.57
CA ALA A 306 10.50 26.99 -33.28
C ALA A 306 10.73 28.43 -33.75
N GLU A 307 11.36 29.30 -32.95
CA GLU A 307 11.76 30.66 -33.30
C GLU A 307 12.78 30.66 -34.45
N GLU A 308 13.82 29.82 -34.35
CA GLU A 308 14.83 29.69 -35.42
C GLU A 308 14.22 29.22 -36.77
N LEU A 309 13.25 28.27 -36.69
CA LEU A 309 12.53 27.82 -37.88
C LEU A 309 11.60 28.90 -38.48
N GLN A 310 11.00 29.76 -37.66
CA GLN A 310 10.18 30.89 -38.12
C GLN A 310 11.04 31.95 -38.78
N GLU A 311 12.19 32.31 -38.20
CA GLU A 311 13.13 33.23 -38.80
C GLU A 311 13.71 32.71 -40.12
N ALA A 312 13.95 31.39 -40.25
CA ALA A 312 14.43 30.75 -41.48
C ALA A 312 13.36 30.70 -42.62
N VAL A 313 12.09 30.74 -42.25
CA VAL A 313 10.95 30.67 -43.18
C VAL A 313 10.50 32.08 -43.66
N GLU A 314 10.85 33.16 -42.92
CA GLU A 314 10.52 34.50 -43.40
C GLU A 314 11.32 34.75 -44.74
N PRO A 315 10.63 34.85 -45.90
CA PRO A 315 11.31 35.09 -47.15
C PRO A 315 11.90 36.48 -47.07
N SER A 316 13.18 36.60 -47.46
CA SER A 316 13.84 37.85 -47.75
C SER A 316 12.99 38.59 -48.84
N VAL A 317 12.06 39.44 -48.40
CA VAL A 317 11.43 40.42 -49.30
C VAL A 317 12.53 41.36 -49.72
N GLY A 318 13.27 40.93 -50.76
CA GLY A 318 14.29 41.71 -51.42
C GLY A 318 13.62 42.94 -52.02
N THR A 319 14.15 44.07 -51.69
CA THR A 319 13.98 45.34 -52.34
C THR A 319 14.17 45.20 -53.84
N GLU A 320 13.07 45.01 -54.60
CA GLU A 320 13.02 45.34 -56.03
C GLU A 320 13.07 46.86 -56.12
N LYS A 321 14.23 47.39 -56.46
CA LYS A 321 14.39 48.75 -56.95
C LYS A 321 13.58 48.88 -58.26
N GLU A 322 12.49 49.67 -58.23
CA GLU A 322 11.89 50.24 -59.42
C GLU A 322 12.94 50.99 -60.21
N SER A 323 13.36 50.47 -61.38
CA SER A 323 14.09 51.21 -62.41
C SER A 323 13.07 52.03 -63.17
N GLU A 324 13.04 53.37 -62.93
CA GLU A 324 12.40 54.36 -63.81
C GLU A 324 12.91 54.21 -65.19
N VAL A 325 12.01 53.83 -66.11
CA VAL A 325 12.22 53.97 -67.54
C VAL A 325 11.73 55.36 -67.94
N THR A 326 12.66 56.28 -68.07
CA THR A 326 12.49 57.55 -68.72
C THR A 326 12.33 57.30 -70.24
N THR A 327 11.10 57.42 -70.77
CA THR A 327 10.85 57.54 -72.21
C THR A 327 10.92 59.00 -72.54
N ASP A 328 12.00 59.35 -73.23
CA ASP A 328 12.17 60.61 -73.91
C ASP A 328 11.39 60.59 -75.19
N GLY A 329 10.49 61.55 -75.33
CA GLY A 329 9.71 61.78 -76.53
C GLY A 329 10.30 62.96 -77.35
N SER A 330 10.65 62.74 -78.54
CA SER A 330 10.81 63.83 -79.48
C SER A 330 10.09 63.48 -80.77
N THR A 331 9.11 64.23 -80.99
CA THR A 331 8.68 64.97 -82.21
C THR A 331 9.34 64.60 -83.51
N ASP A 332 8.53 64.21 -84.49
CA ASP A 332 8.12 65.00 -85.69
C ASP A 332 6.90 64.36 -86.34
#